data_daf62657769b8ea6984548c65b5b017d
#
_entry.id   daf62657769b8ea6984548c65b5b017d
#
_cell.length_a   1.000
_cell.length_b   1.000
_cell.length_c   1.000
_cell.angle_alpha   90.00
_cell.angle_beta   90.00
_cell.angle_gamma   90.00
#
_symmetry.space_group_name_H-M   'P 1'
#
loop_
_entity.id
_entity.type
_entity.pdbx_description
1 polymer ?
#
loop_
_entity_poly.entity_id
_entity_poly.type
_entity_poly.pdbx_seq_one_letter_code
_entity_poly.pdbx_strand_id
1 'polypeptide(L)'
;MRTTGRFYSGAPVRNTGDHMSTAARDDYEATAEAAAWIADATRRFAGLHEPEAESDNRWAETGSALTELRSGIAQRISALPRRGKLIRTARKGIGVTHIALAKLLTWALAEPAAEVAAAVADVELSVQDDVLTAVHIHLIGIGAEQRRHTYLQDGDSLRRDAAVVLRETIGVDTAEITATWDDVVVTGR
;
A
#
# COMPACT_ATOMS: atom_id res chain seq x y z
N MET A 1 -6.99 47.62 -49.36
CA MET A 1 -6.53 46.92 -48.15
C MET A 1 -7.70 46.12 -47.59
N ARG A 2 -7.71 44.80 -47.80
CA ARG A 2 -8.76 43.92 -47.30
C ARG A 2 -8.13 42.97 -46.30
N THR A 3 -8.55 43.09 -45.03
CA THR A 3 -8.12 42.24 -43.93
C THR A 3 -9.02 41.02 -43.81
N THR A 4 -8.44 39.87 -44.07
CA THR A 4 -9.12 38.55 -44.00
C THR A 4 -9.02 38.03 -42.56
N GLY A 5 -10.13 37.99 -41.83
CA GLY A 5 -10.25 37.37 -40.52
C GLY A 5 -10.27 35.84 -40.66
N ARG A 6 -9.33 35.17 -39.98
CA ARG A 6 -9.29 33.70 -39.82
C ARG A 6 -10.18 33.30 -38.64
N PHE A 7 -11.27 32.59 -38.95
CA PHE A 7 -12.09 31.90 -37.96
C PHE A 7 -11.32 30.67 -37.45
N TYR A 8 -11.01 30.61 -36.15
CA TYR A 8 -10.59 29.41 -35.48
C TYR A 8 -11.83 28.56 -35.17
N SER A 9 -11.97 27.43 -35.87
CA SER A 9 -12.94 26.39 -35.57
C SER A 9 -12.45 25.64 -34.31
N GLY A 10 -13.14 25.83 -33.18
CA GLY A 10 -12.90 25.08 -31.96
C GLY A 10 -13.39 23.65 -32.13
N ALA A 11 -12.46 22.69 -32.07
CA ALA A 11 -12.81 21.29 -31.96
C ALA A 11 -13.51 21.01 -30.62
N PRO A 12 -14.56 20.17 -30.57
CA PRO A 12 -15.22 19.83 -29.32
C PRO A 12 -14.26 19.05 -28.44
N VAL A 13 -14.04 19.55 -27.21
CA VAL A 13 -13.37 18.82 -26.14
C VAL A 13 -14.21 17.58 -25.87
N ARG A 14 -13.68 16.42 -26.24
CA ARG A 14 -14.25 15.13 -25.82
C ARG A 14 -14.09 15.05 -24.32
N ASN A 15 -15.22 15.20 -23.66
CA ASN A 15 -15.38 14.87 -22.24
C ASN A 15 -15.11 13.36 -22.11
N THR A 16 -13.89 12.96 -21.73
CA THR A 16 -13.56 11.60 -21.34
C THR A 16 -14.20 11.37 -19.97
N GLY A 17 -15.52 11.17 -19.99
CA GLY A 17 -16.30 10.77 -18.83
C GLY A 17 -15.73 9.48 -18.26
N ASP A 18 -15.40 9.61 -17.05
CA ASP A 18 -15.16 8.74 -15.93
C ASP A 18 -15.76 7.33 -16.13
N HIS A 19 -15.07 6.48 -16.88
CA HIS A 19 -15.34 5.05 -16.89
C HIS A 19 -14.46 4.38 -15.82
N MET A 20 -14.82 4.62 -14.54
CA MET A 20 -14.37 3.73 -13.49
C MET A 20 -14.73 2.30 -13.90
N SER A 21 -13.74 1.43 -14.02
CA SER A 21 -13.92 0.01 -14.28
C SER A 21 -14.89 -0.56 -13.26
N THR A 22 -15.78 -1.47 -13.67
CA THR A 22 -16.72 -2.17 -12.78
C THR A 22 -16.00 -2.77 -11.58
N ALA A 23 -14.81 -3.33 -11.77
CA ALA A 23 -13.97 -3.87 -10.70
C ALA A 23 -13.52 -2.79 -9.69
N ALA A 24 -13.18 -1.57 -10.13
CA ALA A 24 -12.82 -0.48 -9.23
C ALA A 24 -14.02 0.04 -8.44
N ARG A 25 -15.23 -0.08 -8.99
CA ARG A 25 -16.48 0.28 -8.32
C ARG A 25 -16.83 -0.73 -7.26
N ASP A 26 -16.71 -2.03 -7.57
CA ASP A 26 -16.95 -3.12 -6.63
C ASP A 26 -15.95 -3.08 -5.46
N ASP A 27 -14.68 -2.74 -5.71
CA ASP A 27 -13.65 -2.56 -4.68
C ASP A 27 -13.94 -1.35 -3.78
N TYR A 28 -14.44 -0.25 -4.36
CA TYR A 28 -14.84 0.94 -3.59
C TYR A 28 -16.06 0.66 -2.71
N GLU A 29 -17.09 -0.02 -3.23
CA GLU A 29 -18.29 -0.38 -2.49
C GLU A 29 -17.93 -1.33 -1.32
N ALA A 30 -17.10 -2.35 -1.55
CA ALA A 30 -16.64 -3.27 -0.50
C ALA A 30 -15.82 -2.56 0.59
N THR A 31 -14.99 -1.57 0.21
CA THR A 31 -14.22 -0.77 1.15
C THR A 31 -15.12 0.15 1.97
N ALA A 32 -16.13 0.77 1.35
CA ALA A 32 -17.10 1.63 2.03
C ALA A 32 -17.97 0.85 3.03
N GLU A 33 -18.41 -0.36 2.67
CA GLU A 33 -19.15 -1.25 3.57
C GLU A 33 -18.29 -1.69 4.77
N ALA A 34 -17.03 -2.04 4.53
CA ALA A 34 -16.09 -2.39 5.61
C ALA A 34 -15.85 -1.22 6.57
N ALA A 35 -15.66 -0.02 6.04
CA ALA A 35 -15.50 1.19 6.85
C ALA A 35 -16.75 1.51 7.68
N ALA A 36 -17.94 1.40 7.09
CA ALA A 36 -19.21 1.60 7.79
C ALA A 36 -19.40 0.59 8.93
N TRP A 37 -19.07 -0.68 8.70
CA TRP A 37 -19.14 -1.71 9.73
C TRP A 37 -18.16 -1.45 10.88
N ILE A 38 -16.90 -1.06 10.58
CA ILE A 38 -15.90 -0.71 11.60
C ILE A 38 -16.39 0.47 12.44
N ALA A 39 -16.94 1.50 11.81
CA ALA A 39 -17.48 2.67 12.51
C ALA A 39 -18.67 2.30 13.42
N ASP A 40 -19.55 1.40 12.98
CA ASP A 40 -20.68 0.91 13.79
C ASP A 40 -20.22 0.04 14.96
N ALA A 41 -19.30 -0.89 14.72
CA ALA A 41 -18.70 -1.72 15.76
C ALA A 41 -17.96 -0.89 16.81
N THR A 42 -17.24 0.16 16.38
CA THR A 42 -16.54 1.09 17.28
C THR A 42 -17.53 1.90 18.13
N ARG A 43 -18.64 2.37 17.55
CA ARG A 43 -19.70 3.07 18.29
C ARG A 43 -20.37 2.18 19.34
N ARG A 44 -20.67 0.93 18.99
CA ARG A 44 -21.22 -0.04 19.95
C ARG A 44 -20.25 -0.29 21.11
N PHE A 45 -18.96 -0.43 20.79
CA PHE A 45 -17.94 -0.61 21.82
C PHE A 45 -17.79 0.63 22.71
N ALA A 46 -17.84 1.85 22.15
CA ALA A 46 -17.81 3.10 22.93
C ALA A 46 -19.05 3.25 23.84
N GLY A 47 -20.24 2.84 23.36
CA GLY A 47 -21.47 2.85 24.15
C GLY A 47 -21.47 1.86 25.34
N LEU A 48 -20.60 0.83 25.30
CA LEU A 48 -20.40 -0.06 26.44
C LEU A 48 -19.51 0.56 27.54
N HIS A 49 -18.97 1.75 27.32
CA HIS A 49 -18.03 2.43 28.21
C HIS A 49 -18.64 3.61 28.97
N GLU A 50 -19.97 3.78 29.02
CA GLU A 50 -20.56 4.78 29.93
C GLU A 50 -20.32 4.38 31.36
N PRO A 51 -19.80 5.32 32.20
CA PRO A 51 -19.36 5.00 33.57
C PRO A 51 -20.54 5.02 34.54
N GLU A 52 -21.38 3.99 34.56
CA GLU A 52 -22.25 3.73 35.70
C GLU A 52 -21.67 2.60 36.54
N ALA A 53 -21.51 2.94 37.84
CA ALA A 53 -20.89 2.12 38.85
C ALA A 53 -21.55 0.75 38.98
N GLU A 54 -20.71 -0.23 39.19
CA GLU A 54 -20.89 -1.57 39.76
C GLU A 54 -20.51 -2.72 38.81
N SER A 55 -19.49 -3.41 39.28
CA SER A 55 -19.30 -4.85 39.36
C SER A 55 -18.24 -5.50 38.51
N ASP A 56 -17.57 -6.47 39.14
CA ASP A 56 -16.54 -7.40 38.62
C ASP A 56 -16.93 -8.17 37.34
N ASN A 57 -18.21 -8.22 37.01
CA ASN A 57 -18.73 -8.86 35.77
C ASN A 57 -18.40 -8.08 34.46
N ARG A 58 -18.11 -6.79 34.57
CA ARG A 58 -17.89 -5.90 33.43
C ARG A 58 -16.63 -6.27 32.61
N TRP A 59 -15.59 -6.75 33.28
CA TRP A 59 -14.37 -7.19 32.60
C TRP A 59 -14.58 -8.46 31.77
N ALA A 60 -15.43 -9.38 32.20
CA ALA A 60 -15.78 -10.58 31.46
C ALA A 60 -16.60 -10.23 30.20
N GLU A 61 -17.56 -9.32 30.31
CA GLU A 61 -18.38 -8.84 29.18
C GLU A 61 -17.53 -8.05 28.18
N THR A 62 -16.61 -7.19 28.63
CA THR A 62 -15.67 -6.46 27.75
C THR A 62 -14.74 -7.44 27.01
N GLY A 63 -14.26 -8.48 27.69
CA GLY A 63 -13.44 -9.53 27.08
C GLY A 63 -14.19 -10.30 25.99
N SER A 64 -15.47 -10.61 26.21
CA SER A 64 -16.34 -11.26 25.21
C SER A 64 -16.57 -10.34 24.02
N ALA A 65 -16.92 -9.07 24.24
CA ALA A 65 -17.15 -8.09 23.17
C ALA A 65 -15.90 -7.86 22.33
N LEU A 66 -14.71 -7.81 22.93
CA LEU A 66 -13.44 -7.71 22.20
C LEU A 66 -13.16 -8.96 21.36
N THR A 67 -13.48 -10.14 21.87
CA THR A 67 -13.31 -11.41 21.15
C THR A 67 -14.26 -11.47 19.97
N GLU A 68 -15.51 -11.08 20.14
CA GLU A 68 -16.51 -11.00 19.06
C GLU A 68 -16.11 -9.95 17.99
N LEU A 69 -15.63 -8.79 18.41
CA LEU A 69 -15.13 -7.76 17.49
C LEU A 69 -13.94 -8.27 16.67
N ARG A 70 -12.96 -8.91 17.32
CA ARG A 70 -11.81 -9.53 16.62
C ARG A 70 -12.25 -10.61 15.64
N SER A 71 -13.16 -11.47 16.06
CA SER A 71 -13.70 -12.53 15.21
C SER A 71 -14.47 -11.96 14.01
N GLY A 72 -15.31 -10.95 14.24
CA GLY A 72 -16.06 -10.27 13.19
C GLY A 72 -15.15 -9.54 12.18
N ILE A 73 -14.10 -8.85 12.67
CA ILE A 73 -13.08 -8.22 11.82
C ILE A 73 -12.34 -9.29 11.01
N ALA A 74 -11.85 -10.34 11.65
CA ALA A 74 -11.13 -11.43 10.97
C ALA A 74 -11.99 -12.10 9.89
N GLN A 75 -13.27 -12.35 10.18
CA GLN A 75 -14.21 -12.94 9.24
C GLN A 75 -14.47 -12.02 8.04
N ARG A 76 -14.66 -10.71 8.25
CA ARG A 76 -14.85 -9.76 7.15
C ARG A 76 -13.59 -9.55 6.34
N ILE A 77 -12.42 -9.43 6.98
CA ILE A 77 -11.13 -9.35 6.27
C ILE A 77 -10.89 -10.61 5.43
N SER A 78 -11.28 -11.79 5.93
CA SER A 78 -11.13 -13.05 5.17
C SER A 78 -12.13 -13.17 4.01
N ALA A 79 -13.30 -12.52 4.12
CA ALA A 79 -14.32 -12.47 3.09
C ALA A 79 -14.08 -11.38 2.03
N LEU A 80 -13.25 -10.37 2.32
CA LEU A 80 -12.84 -9.39 1.32
C LEU A 80 -12.12 -10.14 0.20
N PRO A 81 -12.54 -9.93 -1.07
CA PRO A 81 -11.85 -10.53 -2.19
C PRO A 81 -10.40 -10.02 -2.19
N ARG A 82 -9.48 -10.87 -1.78
CA ARG A 82 -8.03 -10.60 -1.86
C ARG A 82 -7.57 -10.64 -3.32
N ARG A 83 -8.29 -9.94 -4.16
CA ARG A 83 -7.97 -9.77 -5.58
C ARG A 83 -6.94 -8.66 -5.72
N GLY A 84 -5.73 -8.94 -5.22
CA GLY A 84 -4.60 -8.13 -5.64
C GLY A 84 -4.49 -8.19 -7.16
N LYS A 85 -4.14 -7.08 -7.81
CA LYS A 85 -3.84 -7.06 -9.24
C LYS A 85 -2.82 -8.16 -9.53
N LEU A 86 -3.07 -8.96 -10.55
CA LEU A 86 -2.16 -10.01 -10.98
C LEU A 86 -0.98 -9.35 -11.72
N ILE A 87 0.22 -9.84 -11.47
CA ILE A 87 1.44 -9.47 -12.19
C ILE A 87 1.90 -10.72 -12.93
N ARG A 88 2.07 -10.62 -14.24
CA ARG A 88 2.64 -11.68 -15.05
C ARG A 88 4.12 -11.82 -14.75
N THR A 89 4.57 -13.06 -14.61
CA THR A 89 5.99 -13.37 -14.49
C THR A 89 6.56 -13.75 -15.86
N ALA A 90 7.88 -13.79 -15.99
CA ALA A 90 8.55 -14.30 -17.20
C ALA A 90 8.18 -15.75 -17.49
N ARG A 91 7.75 -16.52 -16.49
CA ARG A 91 7.34 -17.91 -16.67
C ARG A 91 5.85 -17.98 -17.07
N LYS A 92 5.59 -18.49 -18.28
CA LYS A 92 4.23 -18.64 -18.81
C LYS A 92 3.32 -19.43 -17.84
N GLY A 93 2.13 -18.90 -17.59
CA GLY A 93 1.11 -19.52 -16.73
C GLY A 93 1.32 -19.30 -15.23
N ILE A 94 2.35 -18.56 -14.81
CA ILE A 94 2.57 -18.16 -13.43
C ILE A 94 2.37 -16.67 -13.30
N GLY A 95 1.55 -16.27 -12.33
CA GLY A 95 1.36 -14.88 -11.96
C GLY A 95 1.50 -14.71 -10.44
N VAL A 96 1.89 -13.52 -10.02
CA VAL A 96 2.01 -13.15 -8.60
C VAL A 96 1.09 -11.96 -8.35
N THR A 97 0.40 -11.94 -7.22
CA THR A 97 -0.40 -10.77 -6.86
C THR A 97 0.50 -9.63 -6.40
N HIS A 98 0.13 -8.37 -6.68
CA HIS A 98 0.89 -7.21 -6.24
C HIS A 98 1.10 -7.19 -4.71
N ILE A 99 0.11 -7.65 -3.93
CA ILE A 99 0.22 -7.75 -2.47
C ILE A 99 1.33 -8.74 -2.06
N ALA A 100 1.38 -9.91 -2.71
CA ALA A 100 2.41 -10.90 -2.41
C ALA A 100 3.80 -10.40 -2.79
N LEU A 101 3.93 -9.72 -3.93
CA LEU A 101 5.19 -9.16 -4.39
C LEU A 101 5.67 -8.00 -3.49
N ALA A 102 4.76 -7.09 -3.08
CA ALA A 102 5.10 -6.01 -2.15
C ALA A 102 5.63 -6.57 -0.83
N LYS A 103 4.95 -7.56 -0.24
CA LYS A 103 5.40 -8.22 0.99
C LYS A 103 6.74 -8.92 0.83
N LEU A 104 6.97 -9.58 -0.30
CA LEU A 104 8.24 -10.22 -0.59
C LEU A 104 9.36 -9.19 -0.66
N LEU A 105 9.16 -8.08 -1.37
CA LEU A 105 10.14 -6.99 -1.46
C LEU A 105 10.42 -6.37 -0.10
N THR A 106 9.40 -6.07 0.70
CA THR A 106 9.55 -5.55 2.07
C THR A 106 10.41 -6.50 2.91
N TRP A 107 10.12 -7.79 2.84
CA TRP A 107 10.88 -8.79 3.59
C TRP A 107 12.31 -8.95 3.08
N ALA A 108 12.51 -9.05 1.77
CA ALA A 108 13.83 -9.23 1.17
C ALA A 108 14.75 -8.02 1.34
N LEU A 109 14.18 -6.81 1.41
CA LEU A 109 14.94 -5.58 1.63
C LEU A 109 15.18 -5.25 3.11
N ALA A 110 14.57 -5.98 4.05
CA ALA A 110 14.69 -5.68 5.49
C ALA A 110 16.12 -5.75 5.99
N GLU A 111 16.86 -6.80 5.62
CA GLU A 111 18.27 -6.98 6.02
C GLU A 111 19.20 -5.96 5.33
N PRO A 112 19.17 -5.78 3.99
CA PRO A 112 19.92 -4.72 3.32
C PRO A 112 19.64 -3.31 3.84
N ALA A 113 18.39 -3.01 4.18
CA ALA A 113 18.02 -1.73 4.77
C ALA A 113 18.64 -1.55 6.17
N ALA A 114 18.61 -2.59 7.00
CA ALA A 114 19.21 -2.54 8.33
C ALA A 114 20.75 -2.30 8.27
N GLU A 115 21.45 -2.86 7.28
CA GLU A 115 22.89 -2.65 7.07
C GLU A 115 23.25 -1.17 6.80
N VAL A 116 22.33 -0.42 6.19
CA VAL A 116 22.49 1.01 5.90
C VAL A 116 21.77 1.90 6.90
N ALA A 117 21.45 1.38 8.09
CA ALA A 117 20.70 2.09 9.13
C ALA A 117 19.38 2.69 8.60
N ALA A 118 18.60 1.85 7.95
CA ALA A 118 17.27 2.16 7.41
C ALA A 118 16.26 1.07 7.76
N ALA A 119 14.99 1.42 7.62
CA ALA A 119 13.88 0.46 7.59
C ALA A 119 13.02 0.71 6.35
N VAL A 120 12.50 -0.36 5.78
CA VAL A 120 11.48 -0.26 4.72
C VAL A 120 10.13 -0.03 5.39
N ALA A 121 9.55 1.15 5.16
CA ALA A 121 8.24 1.52 5.69
C ALA A 121 7.11 0.92 4.86
N ASP A 122 7.21 1.03 3.54
CA ASP A 122 6.24 0.49 2.59
C ASP A 122 6.87 0.24 1.22
N VAL A 123 6.18 -0.56 0.39
CA VAL A 123 6.54 -0.81 -1.01
C VAL A 123 5.28 -0.71 -1.86
N GLU A 124 5.20 0.34 -2.67
CA GLU A 124 4.12 0.55 -3.61
C GLU A 124 4.47 -0.01 -5.00
N LEU A 125 3.50 -0.66 -5.63
CA LEU A 125 3.66 -1.27 -6.94
C LEU A 125 2.64 -0.69 -7.93
N SER A 126 3.13 -0.19 -9.07
CA SER A 126 2.31 0.21 -10.20
C SER A 126 2.21 -0.92 -11.21
N VAL A 127 0.97 -1.33 -11.51
CA VAL A 127 0.68 -2.44 -12.43
C VAL A 127 -0.28 -1.98 -13.50
N GLN A 128 0.09 -2.15 -14.78
CA GLN A 128 -0.73 -1.85 -15.94
C GLN A 128 -0.80 -3.10 -16.83
N ASP A 129 -2.00 -3.52 -17.19
CA ASP A 129 -2.25 -4.69 -18.06
C ASP A 129 -1.54 -5.97 -17.57
N ASP A 130 -1.56 -6.21 -16.26
CA ASP A 130 -0.85 -7.29 -15.56
C ASP A 130 0.69 -7.21 -15.67
N VAL A 131 1.25 -6.09 -16.09
CA VAL A 131 2.69 -5.84 -16.15
C VAL A 131 3.10 -4.90 -15.03
N LEU A 132 4.16 -5.25 -14.29
CA LEU A 132 4.77 -4.35 -13.32
C LEU A 132 5.49 -3.23 -14.06
N THR A 133 5.06 -1.98 -13.84
CA THR A 133 5.63 -0.80 -14.50
C THR A 133 6.55 0.00 -13.58
N ALA A 134 6.21 0.08 -12.28
CA ALA A 134 7.06 0.77 -11.32
C ALA A 134 7.00 0.14 -9.93
N VAL A 135 8.07 0.35 -9.17
CA VAL A 135 8.21 0.00 -7.76
C VAL A 135 8.68 1.25 -7.03
N HIS A 136 7.96 1.66 -6.00
CA HIS A 136 8.33 2.77 -5.15
C HIS A 136 8.59 2.26 -3.73
N ILE A 137 9.80 2.50 -3.20
CA ILE A 137 10.25 2.02 -1.89
C ILE A 137 10.28 3.20 -0.94
N HIS A 138 9.52 3.12 0.14
CA HIS A 138 9.48 4.09 1.21
C HIS A 138 10.44 3.68 2.33
N LEU A 139 11.36 4.56 2.68
CA LEU A 139 12.44 4.31 3.63
C LEU A 139 12.37 5.26 4.83
N ILE A 140 12.68 4.73 6.01
CA ILE A 140 12.89 5.50 7.22
C ILE A 140 14.35 5.35 7.63
N GLY A 141 15.07 6.46 7.80
CA GLY A 141 16.42 6.47 8.32
C GLY A 141 16.43 6.28 9.84
N ILE A 142 17.34 5.44 10.34
CA ILE A 142 17.50 5.17 11.77
C ILE A 142 18.88 5.62 12.20
N GLY A 143 18.98 6.55 13.16
CA GLY A 143 20.26 6.96 13.74
C GLY A 143 21.18 7.68 12.76
N ALA A 144 20.82 8.91 12.35
CA ALA A 144 21.52 9.70 11.35
C ALA A 144 23.02 9.92 11.62
N GLU A 145 23.48 9.86 12.88
CA GLU A 145 24.84 10.20 13.31
C GLU A 145 25.89 9.12 12.98
N GLN A 146 25.48 7.90 12.62
CA GLN A 146 26.40 6.76 12.43
C GLN A 146 26.48 6.29 10.97
N ARG A 147 25.91 7.04 10.03
CA ARG A 147 25.90 6.62 8.62
C ARG A 147 27.28 6.71 7.98
N ARG A 148 27.65 5.67 7.24
CA ARG A 148 28.92 5.62 6.48
C ARG A 148 28.78 6.21 5.08
N HIS A 149 27.56 6.23 4.55
CA HIS A 149 27.21 6.70 3.20
C HIS A 149 26.13 7.76 3.25
N THR A 150 25.92 8.43 2.14
CA THR A 150 24.82 9.39 2.00
C THR A 150 23.49 8.66 1.77
N TYR A 151 22.38 9.31 2.13
CA TYR A 151 21.05 8.79 1.83
C TYR A 151 20.86 8.42 0.35
N LEU A 152 21.46 9.20 -0.55
CA LEU A 152 21.42 8.92 -1.99
C LEU A 152 22.14 7.60 -2.34
N GLN A 153 23.33 7.38 -1.82
CA GLN A 153 24.10 6.17 -2.07
C GLN A 153 23.40 4.91 -1.49
N ASP A 154 22.87 5.03 -0.28
CA ASP A 154 22.12 3.95 0.37
C ASP A 154 20.83 3.64 -0.38
N GLY A 155 20.09 4.66 -0.80
CA GLY A 155 18.89 4.50 -1.64
C GLY A 155 19.21 3.83 -2.98
N ASP A 156 20.33 4.20 -3.63
CA ASP A 156 20.77 3.56 -4.88
C ASP A 156 21.21 2.10 -4.67
N SER A 157 21.74 1.76 -3.50
CA SER A 157 22.04 0.36 -3.16
C SER A 157 20.75 -0.45 -3.04
N LEU A 158 19.81 0.02 -2.23
CA LEU A 158 18.52 -0.66 -2.02
C LEU A 158 17.70 -0.81 -3.32
N ARG A 159 17.79 0.16 -4.23
CA ARG A 159 17.18 0.05 -5.56
C ARG A 159 17.81 -1.11 -6.38
N ARG A 160 19.13 -1.28 -6.31
CA ARG A 160 19.82 -2.38 -7.00
C ARG A 160 19.45 -3.74 -6.39
N ASP A 161 19.34 -3.82 -5.06
CA ASP A 161 18.91 -5.03 -4.38
C ASP A 161 17.48 -5.40 -4.75
N ALA A 162 16.57 -4.41 -4.80
CA ALA A 162 15.20 -4.62 -5.27
C ALA A 162 15.15 -5.12 -6.73
N ALA A 163 16.00 -4.59 -7.61
CA ALA A 163 16.08 -5.05 -8.99
C ALA A 163 16.53 -6.51 -9.10
N VAL A 164 17.48 -6.93 -8.25
CA VAL A 164 17.92 -8.34 -8.17
C VAL A 164 16.75 -9.23 -7.73
N VAL A 165 16.05 -8.86 -6.66
CA VAL A 165 14.90 -9.62 -6.14
C VAL A 165 13.81 -9.75 -7.20
N LEU A 166 13.47 -8.67 -7.91
CA LEU A 166 12.48 -8.70 -8.99
C LEU A 166 12.88 -9.63 -10.13
N ARG A 167 14.12 -9.57 -10.56
CA ARG A 167 14.64 -10.43 -11.62
C ARG A 167 14.58 -11.90 -11.23
N GLU A 168 14.98 -12.25 -10.01
CA GLU A 168 14.99 -13.62 -9.53
C GLU A 168 13.58 -14.18 -9.29
N THR A 169 12.65 -13.32 -8.84
CA THR A 169 11.31 -13.75 -8.45
C THR A 169 10.34 -13.80 -9.62
N ILE A 170 10.28 -12.73 -10.40
CA ILE A 170 9.28 -12.59 -11.48
C ILE A 170 9.90 -12.49 -12.87
N GLY A 171 11.23 -12.39 -12.95
CA GLY A 171 11.97 -12.30 -14.23
C GLY A 171 11.77 -10.96 -14.96
N VAL A 172 11.47 -9.87 -14.21
CA VAL A 172 11.23 -8.55 -14.79
C VAL A 172 12.43 -7.64 -14.52
N ASP A 173 13.00 -7.07 -15.59
CA ASP A 173 14.11 -6.11 -15.52
C ASP A 173 13.70 -4.67 -15.90
N THR A 174 12.45 -4.47 -16.35
CA THR A 174 12.01 -3.24 -17.01
C THR A 174 11.20 -2.30 -16.12
N ALA A 175 10.92 -2.68 -14.87
CA ALA A 175 10.19 -1.81 -13.94
C ALA A 175 11.07 -0.63 -13.51
N GLU A 176 10.51 0.57 -13.48
CA GLU A 176 11.14 1.73 -12.87
C GLU A 176 11.18 1.54 -11.35
N ILE A 177 12.36 1.63 -10.74
CA ILE A 177 12.51 1.49 -9.29
C ILE A 177 12.95 2.82 -8.69
N THR A 178 12.14 3.36 -7.80
CA THR A 178 12.41 4.58 -7.05
C THR A 178 12.47 4.31 -5.55
N ALA A 179 13.23 5.12 -4.82
CA ALA A 179 13.30 5.07 -3.37
C ALA A 179 13.18 6.49 -2.80
N THR A 180 12.35 6.64 -1.78
CA THR A 180 12.13 7.91 -1.07
C THR A 180 12.41 7.72 0.41
N TRP A 181 13.07 8.68 1.01
CA TRP A 181 13.26 8.77 2.46
C TRP A 181 12.13 9.62 3.04
N ASP A 182 11.18 8.97 3.71
CA ASP A 182 9.99 9.65 4.24
C ASP A 182 10.27 10.32 5.58
N ASP A 183 11.17 9.71 6.40
CA ASP A 183 11.49 10.24 7.71
C ASP A 183 12.91 9.81 8.17
N VAL A 184 13.41 10.48 9.20
CA VAL A 184 14.67 10.16 9.87
C VAL A 184 14.44 10.15 11.37
N VAL A 185 14.49 8.95 11.96
CA VAL A 185 14.36 8.79 13.41
C VAL A 185 15.72 9.00 14.07
N VAL A 186 15.83 10.05 14.85
CA VAL A 186 17.01 10.29 15.70
C VAL A 186 16.80 9.53 17.02
N THR A 187 17.58 8.49 17.25
CA THR A 187 17.61 7.81 18.56
C THR A 187 18.26 8.74 19.55
N GLY A 188 17.47 9.50 20.33
CA GLY A 188 17.97 10.30 21.43
C GLY A 188 18.68 9.43 22.47
N ARG A 189 19.85 9.90 22.94
CA ARG A 189 20.52 9.38 24.13
C ARG A 189 19.80 9.80 25.39
#